data_bbeac66c8bb1a0eefaabb164ec0b07c4
#
_entry.id   bbeac66c8bb1a0eefaabb164ec0b07c4
#
_cell.length_a   1.000
_cell.length_b   1.000
_cell.length_c   1.000
_cell.angle_alpha   90.00
_cell.angle_beta   90.00
_cell.angle_gamma   90.00
#
_symmetry.space_group_name_H-M   'P 1'
#
loop_
_entity.id
_entity.type
_entity.pdbx_description
1 polymer ?
#
loop_
_entity_poly.entity_id
_entity_poly.type
_entity_poly.pdbx_seq_one_letter_code
_entity_poly.pdbx_strand_id
1 'polypeptide(L)'
;MNAGRTKAVPWGNLKRSAIDKQPHAGPIQVTTLGLVSDEQADHADHGGTEQALYAYAREDLDRWGAMLGRELRNGQFGENLTVEGIELTHATIGERWRIGSVLIELNAPRIPCSVFQGFMDEPQWVKRFTVEGRPGGYFRVLAEGELHAGEDVTVEHRPDHGVTLQQVFRALTGHRELVPLLLVAPELQEDARAYARKILGAASQAVTALPRSATAP
;
A
#
# COMPACT_ATOMS: atom_id res chain seq x y z
N MET A 1 13.10 -10.78 1.26
CA MET A 1 13.22 -9.33 1.58
C MET A 1 13.95 -8.63 0.45
N ASN A 2 13.59 -7.38 0.18
CA ASN A 2 14.16 -6.64 -0.94
C ASN A 2 14.51 -5.22 -0.50
N ALA A 3 15.64 -4.71 -0.96
CA ALA A 3 16.10 -3.36 -0.66
C ALA A 3 16.58 -2.67 -1.94
N GLY A 4 16.41 -1.35 -2.02
CA GLY A 4 16.80 -0.54 -3.16
C GLY A 4 17.65 0.67 -2.77
N ARG A 5 18.46 1.13 -3.73
CA ARG A 5 19.20 2.38 -3.65
C ARG A 5 18.57 3.40 -4.57
N THR A 6 18.57 4.63 -4.13
CA THR A 6 18.07 5.75 -4.95
C THR A 6 18.94 5.94 -6.18
N LYS A 7 18.31 5.89 -7.36
CA LYS A 7 18.94 6.08 -8.67
C LYS A 7 18.30 7.25 -9.41
N ALA A 8 19.04 7.88 -10.32
CA ALA A 8 18.47 8.78 -11.31
C ALA A 8 17.56 7.98 -12.26
N VAL A 9 16.38 8.53 -12.57
CA VAL A 9 15.40 7.92 -13.47
C VAL A 9 14.80 8.99 -14.40
N PRO A 10 14.38 8.63 -15.62
CA PRO A 10 13.83 9.60 -16.58
C PRO A 10 12.39 10.01 -16.29
N TRP A 11 11.71 9.31 -15.39
CA TRP A 11 10.29 9.46 -15.05
C TRP A 11 10.10 9.95 -13.60
N GLY A 12 8.85 10.29 -13.24
CA GLY A 12 8.51 10.86 -11.94
C GLY A 12 8.98 12.33 -11.77
N ASN A 13 8.45 13.03 -10.77
CA ASN A 13 8.74 14.46 -10.54
C ASN A 13 10.16 14.68 -10.01
N LEU A 14 10.62 13.84 -9.07
CA LEU A 14 11.94 13.98 -8.44
C LEU A 14 13.09 13.51 -9.32
N LYS A 15 12.81 12.85 -10.46
CA LYS A 15 13.84 12.23 -11.35
C LYS A 15 14.80 11.30 -10.61
N ARG A 16 14.38 10.78 -9.44
CA ARG A 16 15.11 9.84 -8.59
C ARG A 16 14.10 8.84 -8.02
N SER A 17 14.52 7.58 -7.86
CA SER A 17 13.66 6.54 -7.26
C SER A 17 14.51 5.40 -6.70
N ALA A 18 14.03 4.76 -5.63
CA ALA A 18 14.52 3.51 -5.08
C ALA A 18 13.56 2.33 -5.35
N ILE A 19 12.66 2.47 -6.34
CA ILE A 19 11.64 1.46 -6.66
C ILE A 19 12.26 0.14 -7.15
N ASP A 20 13.44 0.19 -7.77
CA ASP A 20 14.16 -1.00 -8.26
C ASP A 20 14.82 -1.73 -7.08
N LYS A 21 14.00 -2.40 -6.28
CA LYS A 21 14.49 -3.18 -5.14
C LYS A 21 15.00 -4.54 -5.60
N GLN A 22 16.09 -4.99 -4.98
CA GLN A 22 16.74 -6.27 -5.27
C GLN A 22 16.65 -7.18 -4.06
N PRO A 23 16.54 -8.50 -4.25
CA PRO A 23 16.62 -9.46 -3.16
C PRO A 23 17.86 -9.24 -2.30
N HIS A 24 17.65 -9.18 -0.98
CA HIS A 24 18.73 -9.03 -0.01
C HIS A 24 19.09 -10.39 0.58
N ALA A 25 20.37 -10.74 0.55
CA ALA A 25 20.87 -11.96 1.16
C ALA A 25 21.30 -11.68 2.62
N GLY A 26 20.89 -12.55 3.53
CA GLY A 26 21.23 -12.46 4.95
C GLY A 26 20.25 -11.63 5.79
N PRO A 27 20.55 -11.45 7.08
CA PRO A 27 19.72 -10.70 8.01
C PRO A 27 19.68 -9.20 7.68
N ILE A 28 18.58 -8.56 7.99
CA ILE A 28 18.41 -7.12 7.79
C ILE A 28 17.70 -6.49 8.98
N GLN A 29 18.26 -5.41 9.50
CA GLN A 29 17.65 -4.64 10.58
C GLN A 29 16.44 -3.84 10.08
N VAL A 30 15.38 -3.90 10.86
CA VAL A 30 14.13 -3.15 10.66
C VAL A 30 14.00 -2.11 11.76
N THR A 31 13.81 -0.87 11.35
CA THR A 31 13.53 0.25 12.24
C THR A 31 12.15 0.82 11.95
N THR A 32 11.70 1.78 12.73
CA THR A 32 10.45 2.52 12.49
C THR A 32 10.41 3.20 11.11
N LEU A 33 11.55 3.37 10.44
CA LEU A 33 11.65 3.93 9.08
C LEU A 33 11.76 2.84 7.99
N GLY A 34 11.74 1.56 8.36
CA GLY A 34 11.84 0.43 7.42
C GLY A 34 13.19 -0.29 7.48
N LEU A 35 13.57 -0.94 6.38
CA LEU A 35 14.82 -1.70 6.29
C LEU A 35 16.03 -0.76 6.27
N VAL A 36 17.03 -0.99 7.14
CA VAL A 36 18.23 -0.13 7.25
C VAL A 36 19.02 -0.04 5.96
N SER A 37 18.99 -1.05 5.11
CA SER A 37 19.68 -1.06 3.81
C SER A 37 18.84 -0.52 2.65
N ASP A 38 17.58 -0.15 2.90
CA ASP A 38 16.68 0.40 1.90
C ASP A 38 16.71 1.94 1.91
N GLU A 39 16.58 2.55 0.75
CA GLU A 39 16.45 4.00 0.63
C GLU A 39 15.04 4.36 0.19
N GLN A 40 14.54 5.49 0.72
CA GLN A 40 13.30 6.11 0.31
C GLN A 40 13.65 7.43 -0.39
N ALA A 41 13.33 7.53 -1.68
CA ALA A 41 13.71 8.71 -2.48
C ALA A 41 12.78 9.91 -2.24
N ASP A 42 11.59 9.68 -1.72
CA ASP A 42 10.52 10.66 -1.54
C ASP A 42 9.89 10.48 -0.15
N HIS A 43 10.37 11.26 0.81
CA HIS A 43 9.84 11.22 2.17
C HIS A 43 8.53 12.00 2.35
N ALA A 44 8.14 12.82 1.36
CA ALA A 44 6.90 13.59 1.43
C ALA A 44 5.68 12.77 1.02
N ASP A 45 5.80 11.98 -0.05
CA ASP A 45 4.68 11.22 -0.64
C ASP A 45 4.83 9.70 -0.49
N HIS A 46 6.06 9.19 -0.33
CA HIS A 46 6.37 7.75 -0.34
C HIS A 46 7.44 7.40 0.67
N GLY A 47 7.08 7.25 1.95
CA GLY A 47 8.02 6.87 2.98
C GLY A 47 7.60 7.30 4.39
N GLY A 48 8.58 7.39 5.29
CA GLY A 48 8.34 7.71 6.69
C GLY A 48 7.74 6.53 7.47
N THR A 49 7.37 6.80 8.73
CA THR A 49 6.92 5.76 9.67
C THR A 49 5.61 5.09 9.25
N GLU A 50 4.74 5.78 8.51
CA GLU A 50 3.46 5.23 8.05
C GLU A 50 3.60 4.35 6.81
N GLN A 51 4.71 4.42 6.09
CA GLN A 51 5.02 3.61 4.92
C GLN A 51 6.41 2.99 5.04
N ALA A 52 6.73 2.51 6.25
CA ALA A 52 8.04 1.97 6.59
C ALA A 52 8.39 0.73 5.76
N LEU A 53 7.42 -0.15 5.52
CA LEU A 53 7.57 -1.35 4.71
C LEU A 53 6.40 -1.47 3.73
N TYR A 54 6.71 -1.91 2.52
CA TYR A 54 5.73 -2.31 1.52
C TYR A 54 5.81 -3.83 1.32
N ALA A 55 4.69 -4.52 1.45
CA ALA A 55 4.58 -5.95 1.18
C ALA A 55 3.74 -6.22 -0.07
N TYR A 56 4.11 -7.26 -0.82
CA TYR A 56 3.38 -7.76 -1.97
C TYR A 56 3.37 -9.29 -1.99
N ALA A 57 2.25 -9.89 -2.38
CA ALA A 57 2.13 -11.35 -2.42
C ALA A 57 2.88 -11.94 -3.63
N ARG A 58 3.60 -13.04 -3.44
CA ARG A 58 4.28 -13.78 -4.53
C ARG A 58 3.27 -14.24 -5.57
N GLU A 59 2.12 -14.76 -5.12
CA GLU A 59 1.03 -15.23 -5.97
C GLU A 59 0.49 -14.12 -6.89
N ASP A 60 0.44 -12.88 -6.40
CA ASP A 60 0.02 -11.72 -7.19
C ASP A 60 1.09 -11.29 -8.20
N LEU A 61 2.40 -11.41 -7.85
CA LEU A 61 3.49 -11.22 -8.83
C LEU A 61 3.43 -12.27 -9.93
N ASP A 62 3.17 -13.53 -9.59
CA ASP A 62 3.08 -14.63 -10.56
C ASP A 62 1.88 -14.45 -11.48
N ARG A 63 0.74 -14.02 -10.94
CA ARG A 63 -0.43 -13.64 -11.71
C ARG A 63 -0.12 -12.51 -12.71
N TRP A 64 0.57 -11.46 -12.26
CA TRP A 64 1.03 -10.40 -13.14
C TRP A 64 2.03 -10.90 -14.18
N GLY A 65 2.96 -11.76 -13.80
CA GLY A 65 3.91 -12.39 -14.72
C GLY A 65 3.21 -13.13 -15.86
N ALA A 66 2.18 -13.93 -15.52
CA ALA A 66 1.35 -14.61 -16.51
C ALA A 66 0.62 -13.64 -17.47
N MET A 67 0.07 -12.54 -16.95
CA MET A 67 -0.60 -11.51 -17.75
C MET A 67 0.36 -10.70 -18.64
N LEU A 68 1.63 -10.56 -18.24
CA LEU A 68 2.66 -9.83 -18.97
C LEU A 68 3.51 -10.73 -19.87
N GLY A 69 3.36 -12.07 -19.78
CA GLY A 69 4.14 -13.03 -20.53
C GLY A 69 5.62 -13.05 -20.13
N ARG A 70 5.97 -12.67 -18.92
CA ARG A 70 7.34 -12.65 -18.38
C ARG A 70 7.37 -12.94 -16.88
N GLU A 71 8.46 -13.53 -16.41
CA GLU A 71 8.67 -13.71 -14.98
C GLU A 71 8.92 -12.35 -14.29
N LEU A 72 8.32 -12.17 -13.11
CA LEU A 72 8.55 -11.04 -12.24
C LEU A 72 9.32 -11.50 -11.00
N ARG A 73 10.47 -10.87 -10.75
CA ARG A 73 11.29 -11.16 -9.59
C ARG A 73 10.72 -10.57 -8.29
N ASN A 74 11.14 -11.07 -7.17
CA ASN A 74 10.89 -10.42 -5.88
C ASN A 74 11.50 -9.00 -5.89
N GLY A 75 10.79 -8.03 -5.33
CA GLY A 75 11.16 -6.61 -5.38
C GLY A 75 10.76 -5.89 -6.67
N GLN A 76 10.13 -6.58 -7.62
CA GLN A 76 9.78 -6.00 -8.93
C GLN A 76 8.77 -4.85 -8.82
N PHE A 77 7.88 -4.88 -7.85
CA PHE A 77 6.91 -3.80 -7.63
C PHE A 77 7.40 -2.78 -6.59
N GLY A 78 8.68 -2.87 -6.21
CA GLY A 78 9.28 -2.01 -5.19
C GLY A 78 8.90 -2.42 -3.77
N GLU A 79 8.44 -3.66 -3.59
CA GLU A 79 8.14 -4.20 -2.27
C GLU A 79 9.41 -4.56 -1.49
N ASN A 80 9.38 -4.29 -0.19
CA ASN A 80 10.39 -4.69 0.78
C ASN A 80 10.22 -6.16 1.18
N LEU A 81 8.96 -6.60 1.31
CA LEU A 81 8.59 -7.94 1.70
C LEU A 81 7.81 -8.59 0.56
N THR A 82 8.38 -9.62 -0.08
CA THR A 82 7.59 -10.53 -0.90
C THR A 82 7.14 -11.66 0.01
N VAL A 83 5.83 -11.77 0.23
CA VAL A 83 5.20 -12.77 1.11
C VAL A 83 4.51 -13.85 0.29
N GLU A 84 4.44 -15.06 0.82
CA GLU A 84 3.82 -16.21 0.16
C GLU A 84 2.89 -16.92 1.14
N GLY A 85 1.77 -17.47 0.65
CA GLY A 85 0.83 -18.24 1.47
C GLY A 85 -0.02 -17.41 2.43
N ILE A 86 0.02 -16.08 2.35
CA ILE A 86 -0.81 -15.19 3.16
C ILE A 86 -1.68 -14.29 2.28
N GLU A 87 -2.99 -14.23 2.58
CA GLU A 87 -3.94 -13.43 1.81
C GLU A 87 -3.83 -11.94 2.18
N LEU A 88 -3.03 -11.20 1.42
CA LEU A 88 -2.78 -9.77 1.68
C LEU A 88 -3.89 -8.87 1.14
N THR A 89 -4.47 -9.19 -0.03
CA THR A 89 -5.46 -8.32 -0.69
C THR A 89 -6.72 -8.12 0.16
N HIS A 90 -7.13 -9.16 0.89
CA HIS A 90 -8.28 -9.12 1.78
C HIS A 90 -7.91 -9.01 3.26
N ALA A 91 -6.63 -8.78 3.56
CA ALA A 91 -6.20 -8.51 4.94
C ALA A 91 -6.93 -7.27 5.48
N THR A 92 -7.29 -7.31 6.76
CA THR A 92 -7.98 -6.20 7.44
C THR A 92 -6.99 -5.10 7.77
N ILE A 93 -7.32 -3.85 7.50
CA ILE A 93 -6.51 -2.70 7.95
C ILE A 93 -6.34 -2.80 9.48
N GLY A 94 -5.12 -2.62 9.96
CA GLY A 94 -4.77 -2.82 11.38
C GLY A 94 -4.38 -4.25 11.73
N GLU A 95 -4.38 -5.20 10.76
CA GLU A 95 -3.76 -6.50 11.04
C GLU A 95 -2.32 -6.34 11.46
N ARG A 96 -1.93 -7.05 12.53
CA ARG A 96 -0.56 -7.08 13.01
C ARG A 96 0.09 -8.40 12.66
N TRP A 97 1.22 -8.27 11.97
CA TRP A 97 2.01 -9.41 11.53
C TRP A 97 3.30 -9.49 12.32
N ARG A 98 3.54 -10.67 12.94
CA ARG A 98 4.83 -11.02 13.55
C ARG A 98 5.67 -11.75 12.53
N ILE A 99 6.92 -11.29 12.35
CA ILE A 99 7.94 -11.94 11.52
C ILE A 99 9.22 -11.94 12.35
N GLY A 100 9.61 -13.10 12.88
CA GLY A 100 10.69 -13.18 13.85
C GLY A 100 10.47 -12.25 15.04
N SER A 101 11.41 -11.34 15.31
CA SER A 101 11.29 -10.33 16.39
C SER A 101 10.49 -9.08 15.98
N VAL A 102 10.27 -8.86 14.69
CA VAL A 102 9.64 -7.65 14.16
C VAL A 102 8.12 -7.76 14.22
N LEU A 103 7.45 -6.68 14.68
CA LEU A 103 6.00 -6.54 14.63
C LEU A 103 5.63 -5.38 13.71
N ILE A 104 4.79 -5.63 12.73
CA ILE A 104 4.31 -4.64 11.77
C ILE A 104 2.78 -4.58 11.75
N GLU A 105 2.22 -3.45 11.37
CA GLU A 105 0.76 -3.23 11.30
C GLU A 105 0.38 -2.68 9.92
N LEU A 106 -0.58 -3.33 9.26
CA LEU A 106 -1.12 -2.93 7.96
C LEU A 106 -1.92 -1.65 8.08
N ASN A 107 -1.55 -0.60 7.35
CA ASN A 107 -2.19 0.71 7.51
C ASN A 107 -2.59 1.42 6.21
N ALA A 108 -2.17 0.93 5.03
CA ALA A 108 -2.61 1.52 3.76
C ALA A 108 -2.37 0.60 2.56
N PRO A 109 -3.16 0.71 1.49
CA PRO A 109 -2.81 0.15 0.19
C PRO A 109 -1.81 1.03 -0.55
N ARG A 110 -1.01 0.43 -1.44
CA ARG A 110 -0.24 1.20 -2.41
C ARG A 110 -1.14 1.76 -3.50
N ILE A 111 -1.11 3.07 -3.69
CA ILE A 111 -1.72 3.72 -4.85
C ILE A 111 -0.69 3.80 -5.99
N PRO A 112 -1.00 3.30 -7.21
CA PRO A 112 -0.05 3.34 -8.31
C PRO A 112 0.20 4.78 -8.78
N CYS A 113 1.45 5.10 -9.09
CA CYS A 113 1.90 6.44 -9.45
C CYS A 113 2.70 6.45 -10.76
N SER A 114 3.08 7.64 -11.22
CA SER A 114 3.89 7.84 -12.43
C SER A 114 5.28 7.18 -12.34
N VAL A 115 5.86 7.09 -11.16
CA VAL A 115 7.13 6.39 -10.94
C VAL A 115 6.96 4.89 -11.22
N PHE A 116 5.89 4.28 -10.69
CA PHE A 116 5.58 2.88 -10.94
C PHE A 116 5.25 2.61 -12.41
N GLN A 117 4.49 3.52 -13.08
CA GLN A 117 4.23 3.47 -14.51
C GLN A 117 5.53 3.46 -15.31
N GLY A 118 6.45 4.38 -15.01
CA GLY A 118 7.72 4.50 -15.71
C GLY A 118 8.65 3.30 -15.47
N PHE A 119 8.65 2.76 -14.25
CA PHE A 119 9.50 1.62 -13.91
C PHE A 119 9.04 0.32 -14.57
N MET A 120 7.73 0.09 -14.64
CA MET A 120 7.20 -1.13 -15.27
C MET A 120 7.31 -1.10 -16.79
N ASP A 121 7.34 0.10 -17.39
CA ASP A 121 7.41 0.34 -18.85
C ASP A 121 6.32 -0.44 -19.62
N GLU A 122 5.12 -0.49 -19.03
CA GLU A 122 3.98 -1.20 -19.60
C GLU A 122 2.87 -0.20 -19.99
N PRO A 123 2.23 -0.35 -21.15
CA PRO A 123 1.14 0.53 -21.55
C PRO A 123 0.01 0.56 -20.52
N GLN A 124 -0.43 1.77 -20.14
CA GLN A 124 -1.53 1.99 -19.21
C GLN A 124 -1.37 1.25 -17.86
N TRP A 125 -0.14 1.10 -17.37
CA TRP A 125 0.16 0.31 -16.18
C TRP A 125 -0.68 0.74 -14.97
N VAL A 126 -0.76 2.03 -14.67
CA VAL A 126 -1.57 2.56 -13.56
C VAL A 126 -3.03 2.11 -13.67
N LYS A 127 -3.64 2.20 -14.87
CA LYS A 127 -5.03 1.77 -15.08
C LYS A 127 -5.18 0.27 -14.91
N ARG A 128 -4.28 -0.54 -15.50
CA ARG A 128 -4.31 -2.01 -15.39
C ARG A 128 -4.19 -2.45 -13.94
N PHE A 129 -3.23 -1.87 -13.21
CA PHE A 129 -3.01 -2.15 -11.79
C PHE A 129 -4.24 -1.78 -10.93
N THR A 130 -4.85 -0.62 -11.21
CA THR A 130 -6.06 -0.18 -10.51
C THR A 130 -7.24 -1.12 -10.76
N VAL A 131 -7.45 -1.57 -12.00
CA VAL A 131 -8.53 -2.49 -12.36
C VAL A 131 -8.33 -3.86 -11.70
N GLU A 132 -7.10 -4.35 -11.63
CA GLU A 132 -6.78 -5.64 -11.00
C GLU A 132 -7.11 -5.62 -9.50
N GLY A 133 -6.91 -4.48 -8.83
CA GLY A 133 -7.34 -4.27 -7.45
C GLY A 133 -6.59 -5.10 -6.40
N ARG A 134 -5.32 -5.44 -6.69
CA ARG A 134 -4.39 -6.16 -5.79
C ARG A 134 -3.18 -5.27 -5.49
N PRO A 135 -3.35 -4.29 -4.59
CA PRO A 135 -2.39 -3.19 -4.44
C PRO A 135 -1.13 -3.55 -3.66
N GLY A 136 -1.14 -4.65 -2.89
CA GLY A 136 -0.17 -4.82 -1.81
C GLY A 136 -0.39 -3.81 -0.68
N GLY A 137 0.31 -3.96 0.44
CA GLY A 137 0.07 -3.18 1.64
C GLY A 137 1.30 -2.47 2.17
N TYR A 138 1.10 -1.23 2.63
CA TYR A 138 2.06 -0.53 3.47
C TYR A 138 1.84 -0.88 4.93
N PHE A 139 2.95 -0.98 5.65
CA PHE A 139 2.99 -1.30 7.06
C PHE A 139 3.82 -0.28 7.82
N ARG A 140 3.35 0.09 9.02
CA ARG A 140 4.18 0.74 10.03
C ARG A 140 4.84 -0.32 10.91
N VAL A 141 6.00 0.00 11.48
CA VAL A 141 6.73 -0.89 12.38
C VAL A 141 6.34 -0.57 13.81
N LEU A 142 5.80 -1.57 14.53
CA LEU A 142 5.41 -1.47 15.94
C LEU A 142 6.51 -1.97 16.88
N ALA A 143 7.29 -2.95 16.44
CA ALA A 143 8.49 -3.41 17.15
C ALA A 143 9.61 -3.64 16.15
N GLU A 144 10.73 -2.98 16.39
CA GLU A 144 11.96 -3.11 15.62
C GLU A 144 12.63 -4.46 15.88
N GLY A 145 13.52 -4.86 14.99
CA GLY A 145 14.25 -6.12 15.13
C GLY A 145 15.02 -6.49 13.88
N GLU A 146 15.31 -7.75 13.73
CA GLU A 146 16.02 -8.31 12.59
C GLU A 146 15.10 -9.28 11.84
N LEU A 147 15.14 -9.25 10.52
CA LEU A 147 14.43 -10.16 9.63
C LEU A 147 15.41 -11.01 8.82
N HIS A 148 14.98 -12.26 8.58
CA HIS A 148 15.64 -13.20 7.68
C HIS A 148 14.69 -13.63 6.56
N ALA A 149 15.21 -13.93 5.40
CA ALA A 149 14.41 -14.52 4.33
C ALA A 149 13.96 -15.94 4.75
N GLY A 150 12.70 -16.28 4.49
CA GLY A 150 12.11 -17.58 4.84
C GLY A 150 11.54 -17.66 6.24
N GLU A 151 11.50 -16.56 7.00
CA GLU A 151 10.77 -16.52 8.27
C GLU A 151 9.25 -16.54 8.04
N ASP A 152 8.55 -17.24 8.95
CA ASP A 152 7.10 -17.34 8.95
C ASP A 152 6.46 -15.99 9.31
N VAL A 153 5.34 -15.69 8.66
CA VAL A 153 4.48 -14.56 9.00
C VAL A 153 3.31 -15.08 9.85
N THR A 154 3.19 -14.58 11.07
CA THR A 154 2.06 -14.90 11.97
C THR A 154 1.18 -13.66 12.13
N VAL A 155 -0.13 -13.80 11.88
CA VAL A 155 -1.12 -12.77 12.18
C VAL A 155 -1.43 -12.80 13.67
N GLU A 156 -0.88 -11.86 14.46
CA GLU A 156 -1.10 -11.79 15.92
C GLU A 156 -2.40 -11.08 16.30
N HIS A 157 -2.86 -10.18 15.45
CA HIS A 157 -4.05 -9.38 15.69
C HIS A 157 -4.80 -9.08 14.40
N ARG A 158 -6.12 -9.15 14.46
CA ARG A 158 -7.02 -8.72 13.39
C ARG A 158 -8.17 -7.91 14.01
N PRO A 159 -8.33 -6.63 13.61
CA PRO A 159 -9.45 -5.81 14.09
C PRO A 159 -10.81 -6.35 13.64
N ASP A 160 -11.84 -6.11 14.46
CA ASP A 160 -13.20 -6.62 14.22
C ASP A 160 -13.99 -5.80 13.18
N HIS A 161 -13.50 -4.63 12.77
CA HIS A 161 -14.23 -3.76 11.83
C HIS A 161 -14.33 -4.31 10.41
N GLY A 162 -13.49 -5.29 10.02
CA GLY A 162 -13.55 -6.01 8.76
C GLY A 162 -13.28 -5.18 7.50
N VAL A 163 -12.76 -3.95 7.61
CA VAL A 163 -12.39 -3.11 6.46
C VAL A 163 -11.11 -3.65 5.84
N THR A 164 -11.20 -4.14 4.59
CA THR A 164 -10.07 -4.78 3.93
C THR A 164 -9.21 -3.79 3.15
N LEU A 165 -7.95 -4.18 2.92
CA LEU A 165 -6.99 -3.45 2.10
C LEU A 165 -7.56 -3.13 0.70
N GLN A 166 -8.23 -4.10 0.06
CA GLN A 166 -8.87 -3.91 -1.24
C GLN A 166 -10.00 -2.89 -1.21
N GLN A 167 -10.84 -2.91 -0.16
CA GLN A 167 -11.93 -1.93 -0.03
C GLN A 167 -11.38 -0.50 0.08
N VAL A 168 -10.32 -0.31 0.89
CA VAL A 168 -9.63 0.98 1.00
C VAL A 168 -9.06 1.40 -0.35
N PHE A 169 -8.36 0.49 -1.05
CA PHE A 169 -7.81 0.76 -2.37
C PHE A 169 -8.90 1.22 -3.36
N ARG A 170 -10.00 0.51 -3.43
CA ARG A 170 -11.13 0.85 -4.31
C ARG A 170 -11.76 2.20 -3.95
N ALA A 171 -11.96 2.47 -2.66
CA ALA A 171 -12.46 3.77 -2.19
C ALA A 171 -11.56 4.94 -2.66
N LEU A 172 -10.24 4.77 -2.59
CA LEU A 172 -9.26 5.78 -2.98
C LEU A 172 -9.08 5.88 -4.51
N THR A 173 -9.49 4.87 -5.27
CA THR A 173 -9.30 4.81 -6.73
C THR A 173 -10.60 4.95 -7.54
N GLY A 174 -11.69 5.42 -6.94
CA GLY A 174 -12.88 5.84 -7.67
C GLY A 174 -14.21 5.29 -7.19
N HIS A 175 -14.24 4.27 -6.33
CA HIS A 175 -15.46 3.68 -5.76
C HIS A 175 -15.97 4.50 -4.58
N ARG A 176 -16.65 5.61 -4.89
CA ARG A 176 -17.10 6.60 -3.87
C ARG A 176 -18.04 6.03 -2.83
N GLU A 177 -18.80 5.00 -3.16
CA GLU A 177 -19.69 4.26 -2.25
C GLU A 177 -18.94 3.60 -1.09
N LEU A 178 -17.65 3.33 -1.25
CA LEU A 178 -16.80 2.73 -0.22
C LEU A 178 -16.10 3.77 0.68
N VAL A 179 -16.14 5.06 0.32
CA VAL A 179 -15.45 6.14 1.08
C VAL A 179 -15.84 6.16 2.57
N PRO A 180 -17.12 5.92 2.99
CA PRO A 180 -17.45 5.86 4.41
C PRO A 180 -16.67 4.82 5.21
N LEU A 181 -16.24 3.70 4.59
CA LEU A 181 -15.44 2.66 5.25
C LEU A 181 -14.08 3.18 5.74
N LEU A 182 -13.51 4.20 5.08
CA LEU A 182 -12.22 4.78 5.46
C LEU A 182 -12.26 5.43 6.87
N LEU A 183 -13.45 5.74 7.40
CA LEU A 183 -13.60 6.29 8.75
C LEU A 183 -13.85 5.21 9.81
N VAL A 184 -14.10 3.97 9.39
CA VAL A 184 -14.38 2.84 10.29
C VAL A 184 -13.08 2.21 10.81
N ALA A 185 -11.98 2.28 10.06
CA ALA A 185 -10.68 1.71 10.41
C ALA A 185 -9.76 2.79 11.04
N PRO A 186 -9.60 2.85 12.37
CA PRO A 186 -8.77 3.87 13.03
C PRO A 186 -7.28 3.71 12.73
N GLU A 187 -6.83 2.51 12.37
CA GLU A 187 -5.44 2.19 12.02
C GLU A 187 -5.03 2.69 10.63
N LEU A 188 -6.02 3.04 9.77
CA LEU A 188 -5.78 3.56 8.44
C LEU A 188 -5.01 4.89 8.52
N GLN A 189 -4.09 5.11 7.58
CA GLN A 189 -3.33 6.36 7.45
C GLN A 189 -4.24 7.60 7.50
N GLU A 190 -3.79 8.63 8.19
CA GLU A 190 -4.58 9.85 8.42
C GLU A 190 -4.98 10.56 7.12
N ASP A 191 -4.13 10.56 6.11
CA ASP A 191 -4.42 11.19 4.82
C ASP A 191 -5.65 10.57 4.11
N ALA A 192 -5.79 9.24 4.16
CA ALA A 192 -6.94 8.54 3.63
C ALA A 192 -8.23 8.87 4.42
N ARG A 193 -8.12 8.97 5.75
CA ARG A 193 -9.24 9.37 6.62
C ARG A 193 -9.61 10.84 6.42
N ALA A 194 -8.63 11.73 6.26
CA ALA A 194 -8.85 13.14 5.94
C ALA A 194 -9.54 13.31 4.57
N TYR A 195 -9.12 12.54 3.56
CA TYR A 195 -9.80 12.47 2.27
C TYR A 195 -11.28 12.09 2.44
N ALA A 196 -11.59 11.05 3.22
CA ALA A 196 -12.97 10.63 3.47
C ALA A 196 -13.80 11.73 4.14
N ARG A 197 -13.28 12.36 5.19
CA ARG A 197 -13.96 13.49 5.86
C ARG A 197 -14.26 14.63 4.88
N LYS A 198 -13.32 14.98 4.02
CA LYS A 198 -13.48 16.02 3.01
C LYS A 198 -14.59 15.68 2.01
N ILE A 199 -14.59 14.45 1.46
CA ILE A 199 -15.58 14.01 0.46
C ILE A 199 -16.98 13.95 1.07
N LEU A 200 -17.12 13.37 2.27
CA LEU A 200 -18.41 13.21 2.93
C LEU A 200 -18.96 14.55 3.45
N GLY A 201 -18.11 15.43 3.95
CA GLY A 201 -18.50 16.79 4.36
C GLY A 201 -19.00 17.64 3.18
N ALA A 202 -18.33 17.56 2.01
CA ALA A 202 -18.77 18.23 0.80
C ALA A 202 -20.13 17.69 0.30
N ALA A 203 -20.34 16.37 0.36
CA ALA A 203 -21.62 15.76 -0.01
C ALA A 203 -22.77 16.22 0.90
N SER A 204 -22.54 16.31 2.21
CA SER A 204 -23.54 16.80 3.18
C SER A 204 -23.94 18.26 2.90
N GLN A 205 -22.96 19.12 2.58
CA GLN A 205 -23.23 20.53 2.25
C GLN A 205 -24.05 20.67 0.94
N ALA A 206 -23.74 19.86 -0.08
CA ALA A 206 -24.46 19.87 -1.36
C ALA A 206 -25.94 19.46 -1.19
N VAL A 207 -26.23 18.49 -0.33
CA VAL A 207 -27.62 18.07 -0.02
C VAL A 207 -28.38 19.17 0.72
N THR A 208 -27.73 19.90 1.61
CA THR A 208 -28.34 21.00 2.37
C THR A 208 -28.61 22.24 1.52
N ALA A 209 -27.84 22.44 0.44
CA ALA A 209 -27.96 23.57 -0.47
C ALA A 209 -29.04 23.41 -1.57
N LEU A 210 -29.70 22.24 -1.69
CA LEU A 210 -30.79 22.05 -2.62
C LEU A 210 -32.02 22.88 -2.15
N PRO A 211 -32.62 23.73 -3.01
CA PRO A 211 -33.80 24.48 -2.63
C PRO A 211 -34.94 23.52 -2.25
N ARG A 212 -35.47 23.69 -1.05
CA ARG A 212 -36.71 23.00 -0.66
C ARG A 212 -37.76 23.36 -1.71
N SER A 213 -38.27 22.40 -2.46
CA SER A 213 -39.38 22.61 -3.38
C SER A 213 -40.50 23.25 -2.60
N ALA A 214 -40.88 24.48 -2.99
CA ALA A 214 -42.06 25.15 -2.44
C ALA A 214 -43.26 24.26 -2.76
N THR A 215 -43.86 23.66 -1.74
CA THR A 215 -45.21 23.14 -1.82
C THR A 215 -46.09 24.34 -2.07
N ALA A 216 -46.60 24.47 -3.28
CA ALA A 216 -47.65 25.40 -3.62
C ALA A 216 -48.94 25.00 -2.92
N PRO A 217 -49.76 25.96 -2.53
CA PRO A 217 -51.04 25.76 -1.82
C PRO A 217 -52.11 25.08 -2.67
#